data_8f958787da4d956e95cda07ee1fd2d6c
#
_entry.id   8f958787da4d956e95cda07ee1fd2d6c
#
_cell.length_a   1.000
_cell.length_b   1.000
_cell.length_c   1.000
_cell.angle_alpha   90.00
_cell.angle_beta   90.00
_cell.angle_gamma   90.00
#
_symmetry.space_group_name_H-M   'P 1'
#
loop_
_entity.id
_entity.type
_entity.pdbx_description
1 polymer ?
#
loop_
_entity_poly.entity_id
_entity_poly.type
_entity_poly.pdbx_seq_one_letter_code
_entity_poly.pdbx_strand_id
1 'polypeptide(L)'
;MKNINGQGNEITIILPHKKIDCISSHHEQFNQIIHQSHIIITGNNNHVSMHFDSEENVESLLLNEGFLLIINGNDNTVNLGTIILRYSNILGMSGLKLIIGQLPGLGAGVSRVANNCRVDIGNRVVINGVTLYLQEDKSNVSIGEDSQLSWGIDIWCTDAHTITNLKGEPINFAQSIEIGGQRIFLVGKLSFKRIA
;
A
#
# COMPACT_ATOMS: atom_id res chain seq x y z
N MET A 1 5.24 19.91 6.04
CA MET A 1 6.38 19.14 5.48
C MET A 1 5.85 18.43 4.26
N LYS A 2 6.41 18.61 3.06
CA LYS A 2 6.00 17.83 1.88
C LYS A 2 6.43 16.40 2.11
N ASN A 3 5.49 15.51 2.27
CA ASN A 3 5.77 14.08 2.47
C ASN A 3 6.07 13.33 1.16
N ILE A 4 6.17 14.07 0.04
CA ILE A 4 6.44 13.51 -1.29
C ILE A 4 7.74 14.11 -1.79
N ASN A 5 8.78 13.27 -1.89
CA ASN A 5 10.13 13.63 -2.31
C ASN A 5 10.54 12.80 -3.52
N GLY A 6 11.11 13.45 -4.53
CA GLY A 6 11.56 12.85 -5.79
C GLY A 6 10.84 13.44 -7.00
N GLN A 7 11.17 12.92 -8.19
CA GLN A 7 10.64 13.40 -9.46
C GLN A 7 9.71 12.37 -10.10
N GLY A 8 8.77 12.83 -10.93
CA GLY A 8 7.86 11.96 -11.68
C GLY A 8 6.87 11.18 -10.83
N ASN A 9 6.70 11.54 -9.55
CA ASN A 9 5.68 10.92 -8.72
C ASN A 9 4.29 11.45 -9.08
N GLU A 10 3.31 10.58 -9.13
CA GLU A 10 1.91 10.91 -9.45
C GLU A 10 0.97 10.36 -8.38
N ILE A 11 0.03 11.18 -7.93
CA ILE A 11 -1.10 10.74 -7.10
C ILE A 11 -2.37 11.15 -7.82
N THR A 12 -3.17 10.18 -8.20
CA THR A 12 -4.40 10.38 -8.93
C THR A 12 -5.61 9.94 -8.11
N ILE A 13 -6.58 10.82 -7.95
CA ILE A 13 -7.92 10.53 -7.44
C ILE A 13 -8.84 10.33 -8.64
N ILE A 14 -9.57 9.22 -8.67
CA ILE A 14 -10.50 8.87 -9.72
C ILE A 14 -11.90 8.81 -9.13
N LEU A 15 -12.76 9.70 -9.60
CA LEU A 15 -14.18 9.82 -9.27
C LEU A 15 -15.01 9.40 -10.50
N PRO A 16 -16.31 9.08 -10.36
CA PRO A 16 -17.13 8.59 -11.47
C PRO A 16 -17.12 9.48 -12.72
N HIS A 17 -16.92 10.78 -12.55
CA HIS A 17 -17.00 11.76 -13.65
C HIS A 17 -15.72 12.59 -13.83
N LYS A 18 -14.68 12.37 -13.03
CA LYS A 18 -13.43 13.13 -13.14
C LYS A 18 -12.22 12.37 -12.62
N LYS A 19 -11.08 12.70 -13.23
CA LYS A 19 -9.75 12.25 -12.78
C LYS A 19 -8.96 13.49 -12.34
N ILE A 20 -8.35 13.44 -11.16
CA ILE A 20 -7.63 14.54 -10.55
C ILE A 20 -6.21 14.11 -10.24
N ASP A 21 -5.25 14.78 -10.86
CA ASP A 21 -3.84 14.66 -10.48
C ASP A 21 -3.58 15.59 -9.28
N CYS A 22 -3.28 15.00 -8.13
CA CYS A 22 -3.11 15.74 -6.88
C CYS A 22 -1.73 16.39 -6.72
N ILE A 23 -0.78 16.13 -7.59
CA ILE A 23 0.57 16.69 -7.50
C ILE A 23 0.73 17.89 -8.44
N SER A 24 0.29 17.76 -9.70
CA SER A 24 0.46 18.77 -10.74
C SER A 24 -0.75 19.69 -10.94
N SER A 25 -1.93 19.30 -10.45
CA SER A 25 -3.14 20.06 -10.66
C SER A 25 -3.31 21.23 -9.67
N HIS A 26 -4.02 22.28 -10.11
CA HIS A 26 -4.39 23.42 -9.27
C HIS A 26 -5.64 23.16 -8.38
N HIS A 27 -5.99 21.90 -8.10
CA HIS A 27 -7.10 21.56 -7.22
C HIS A 27 -6.70 21.70 -5.75
N GLU A 28 -6.76 22.94 -5.23
CA GLU A 28 -6.32 23.27 -3.86
C GLU A 28 -6.93 22.36 -2.78
N GLN A 29 -8.22 22.02 -2.88
CA GLN A 29 -8.89 21.17 -1.91
C GLN A 29 -8.24 19.79 -1.80
N PHE A 30 -8.02 19.09 -2.93
CA PHE A 30 -7.42 17.75 -2.91
C PHE A 30 -5.94 17.79 -2.56
N ASN A 31 -5.25 18.85 -2.95
CA ASN A 31 -3.85 19.08 -2.53
C ASN A 31 -3.77 19.21 -1.00
N GLN A 32 -4.69 19.92 -0.35
CA GLN A 32 -4.75 20.03 1.10
C GLN A 32 -5.03 18.68 1.77
N ILE A 33 -5.96 17.89 1.24
CA ILE A 33 -6.24 16.54 1.76
C ILE A 33 -5.00 15.65 1.69
N ILE A 34 -4.29 15.62 0.54
CA ILE A 34 -3.06 14.85 0.40
C ILE A 34 -1.97 15.34 1.38
N HIS A 35 -1.87 16.66 1.61
CA HIS A 35 -0.91 17.20 2.57
C HIS A 35 -1.21 16.83 4.03
N GLN A 36 -2.47 16.63 4.37
CA GLN A 36 -2.91 16.22 5.71
C GLN A 36 -2.95 14.70 5.88
N SER A 37 -2.96 13.95 4.78
CA SER A 37 -3.00 12.50 4.80
C SER A 37 -1.67 11.88 5.25
N HIS A 38 -1.72 10.61 5.62
CA HIS A 38 -0.55 9.82 5.98
C HIS A 38 0.09 9.14 4.74
N ILE A 39 0.31 9.92 3.67
CA ILE A 39 1.00 9.47 2.45
C ILE A 39 2.43 9.99 2.47
N ILE A 40 3.41 9.09 2.42
CA ILE A 40 4.83 9.40 2.40
C ILE A 40 5.45 8.69 1.20
N ILE A 41 6.01 9.46 0.26
CA ILE A 41 6.69 8.93 -0.92
C ILE A 41 8.11 9.47 -0.97
N THR A 42 9.09 8.59 -1.04
CA THR A 42 10.50 8.90 -1.25
C THR A 42 11.03 8.06 -2.40
N GLY A 43 11.49 8.74 -3.46
CA GLY A 43 11.95 8.12 -4.71
C GLY A 43 11.23 8.69 -5.92
N ASN A 44 11.45 8.10 -7.08
CA ASN A 44 11.02 8.66 -8.36
C ASN A 44 10.01 7.76 -9.07
N ASN A 45 9.20 8.38 -9.95
CA ASN A 45 8.28 7.70 -10.87
C ASN A 45 7.30 6.75 -10.17
N ASN A 46 6.87 7.06 -8.96
CA ASN A 46 5.88 6.26 -8.27
C ASN A 46 4.47 6.74 -8.67
N HIS A 47 3.60 5.80 -8.99
CA HIS A 47 2.23 6.07 -9.42
C HIS A 47 1.24 5.51 -8.42
N VAL A 48 0.42 6.38 -7.85
CA VAL A 48 -0.65 6.02 -6.92
C VAL A 48 -1.98 6.44 -7.53
N SER A 49 -2.87 5.50 -7.76
CA SER A 49 -4.25 5.78 -8.18
C SER A 49 -5.24 5.26 -7.17
N MET A 50 -6.24 6.07 -6.84
CA MET A 50 -7.26 5.76 -5.85
C MET A 50 -8.63 6.08 -6.42
N HIS A 51 -9.53 5.08 -6.41
CA HIS A 51 -10.90 5.20 -6.89
C HIS A 51 -11.86 5.44 -5.74
N PHE A 52 -12.78 6.37 -5.95
CA PHE A 52 -13.81 6.72 -4.98
C PHE A 52 -15.16 6.89 -5.67
N ASP A 53 -16.22 6.57 -4.96
CA ASP A 53 -17.60 6.77 -5.44
C ASP A 53 -18.06 8.21 -5.27
N SER A 54 -17.46 8.98 -4.36
CA SER A 54 -17.77 10.39 -4.08
C SER A 54 -16.59 11.14 -3.51
N GLU A 55 -16.65 12.47 -3.50
CA GLU A 55 -15.65 13.34 -2.87
C GLU A 55 -15.57 13.16 -1.34
N GLU A 56 -16.71 12.93 -0.71
CA GLU A 56 -16.78 12.65 0.74
C GLU A 56 -15.98 11.39 1.11
N ASN A 57 -15.99 10.37 0.25
CA ASN A 57 -15.21 9.16 0.47
C ASN A 57 -13.71 9.39 0.35
N VAL A 58 -13.27 10.39 -0.41
CA VAL A 58 -11.85 10.79 -0.47
C VAL A 58 -11.37 11.26 0.90
N GLU A 59 -12.07 12.19 1.52
CA GLU A 59 -11.73 12.69 2.86
C GLU A 59 -11.81 11.58 3.90
N SER A 60 -12.88 10.79 3.85
CA SER A 60 -13.13 9.68 4.77
C SER A 60 -11.99 8.64 4.78
N LEU A 61 -11.38 8.36 3.63
CA LEU A 61 -10.23 7.44 3.56
C LEU A 61 -8.92 8.14 3.90
N LEU A 62 -8.61 9.25 3.23
CA LEU A 62 -7.27 9.85 3.26
C LEU A 62 -6.94 10.55 4.59
N LEU A 63 -7.95 11.06 5.29
CA LEU A 63 -7.80 11.67 6.61
C LEU A 63 -8.07 10.68 7.75
N ASN A 64 -8.33 9.42 7.43
CA ASN A 64 -8.53 8.39 8.44
C ASN A 64 -7.20 8.05 9.13
N GLU A 65 -7.17 8.08 10.46
CA GLU A 65 -5.97 7.75 11.24
C GLU A 65 -5.46 6.31 11.01
N GLY A 66 -6.33 5.42 10.54
CA GLY A 66 -5.99 4.06 10.18
C GLY A 66 -5.40 3.90 8.76
N PHE A 67 -5.39 4.94 7.92
CA PHE A 67 -4.81 4.88 6.59
C PHE A 67 -3.35 5.35 6.59
N LEU A 68 -2.45 4.51 6.08
CA LEU A 68 -1.04 4.84 5.93
C LEU A 68 -0.50 4.27 4.61
N LEU A 69 0.10 5.13 3.79
CA LEU A 69 0.83 4.72 2.60
C LEU A 69 2.27 5.21 2.68
N ILE A 70 3.22 4.30 2.64
CA ILE A 70 4.65 4.59 2.59
C ILE A 70 5.23 3.95 1.34
N ILE A 71 5.93 4.74 0.54
CA ILE A 71 6.75 4.28 -0.59
C ILE A 71 8.16 4.81 -0.39
N ASN A 72 9.13 3.90 -0.28
CA ASN A 72 10.56 4.20 -0.32
C ASN A 72 11.20 3.40 -1.45
N GLY A 73 11.29 3.99 -2.62
CA GLY A 73 11.77 3.35 -3.84
C GLY A 73 11.28 4.04 -5.10
N ASN A 74 11.58 3.43 -6.24
CA ASN A 74 11.29 3.98 -7.55
C ASN A 74 10.37 3.05 -8.34
N ASP A 75 9.65 3.66 -9.31
CA ASP A 75 8.85 2.94 -10.30
C ASP A 75 7.78 2.01 -9.67
N ASN A 76 7.27 2.36 -8.51
CA ASN A 76 6.25 1.59 -7.82
C ASN A 76 4.85 2.02 -8.26
N THR A 77 3.92 1.07 -8.29
CA THR A 77 2.53 1.31 -8.67
C THR A 77 1.59 0.84 -7.56
N VAL A 78 0.69 1.72 -7.13
CA VAL A 78 -0.37 1.41 -6.16
C VAL A 78 -1.71 1.79 -6.77
N ASN A 79 -2.58 0.81 -6.96
CA ASN A 79 -3.94 0.99 -7.45
C ASN A 79 -4.91 0.56 -6.37
N LEU A 80 -5.68 1.49 -5.85
CA LEU A 80 -6.71 1.24 -4.87
C LEU A 80 -8.07 1.44 -5.54
N GLY A 81 -8.86 0.39 -5.58
CA GLY A 81 -10.27 0.46 -5.92
C GLY A 81 -11.06 1.14 -4.79
N THR A 82 -12.38 1.07 -4.83
CA THR A 82 -13.21 1.61 -3.75
C THR A 82 -13.03 0.79 -2.48
N ILE A 83 -12.46 1.41 -1.44
CA ILE A 83 -12.15 0.76 -0.17
C ILE A 83 -13.06 1.31 0.92
N ILE A 84 -13.65 0.41 1.69
CA ILE A 84 -14.37 0.72 2.92
C ILE A 84 -13.46 0.39 4.10
N LEU A 85 -12.87 1.44 4.68
CA LEU A 85 -12.02 1.30 5.84
C LEU A 85 -12.87 1.35 7.12
N ARG A 86 -12.94 0.23 7.83
CA ARG A 86 -13.60 0.17 9.13
C ARG A 86 -12.55 0.33 10.22
N TYR A 87 -12.31 1.58 10.58
CA TYR A 87 -11.41 1.89 11.67
C TYR A 87 -12.10 1.68 13.02
N SER A 88 -11.57 0.80 13.82
CA SER A 88 -11.88 0.73 15.26
C SER A 88 -10.57 0.74 16.02
N ASN A 89 -10.40 1.64 16.96
CA ASN A 89 -9.15 1.84 17.72
C ASN A 89 -8.91 0.68 18.74
N ILE A 90 -9.09 -0.55 18.29
CA ILE A 90 -8.84 -1.74 19.09
C ILE A 90 -7.39 -2.16 18.88
N LEU A 91 -6.53 -1.92 19.86
CA LEU A 91 -5.17 -2.44 19.98
C LEU A 91 -4.19 -2.02 18.86
N GLY A 92 -4.39 -0.90 18.19
CA GLY A 92 -3.47 -0.42 17.15
C GLY A 92 -3.42 -1.29 15.88
N MET A 93 -4.32 -2.27 15.77
CA MET A 93 -4.37 -3.21 14.65
C MET A 93 -5.38 -2.84 13.56
N SER A 94 -5.90 -1.62 13.60
CA SER A 94 -6.96 -1.16 12.71
C SER A 94 -6.41 -0.43 11.49
N GLY A 95 -7.15 -0.49 10.40
CA GLY A 95 -6.89 0.30 9.21
C GLY A 95 -6.14 -0.41 8.11
N LEU A 96 -5.68 0.34 7.13
CA LEU A 96 -4.89 -0.11 5.99
C LEU A 96 -3.52 0.54 6.02
N LYS A 97 -2.48 -0.27 6.16
CA LYS A 97 -1.10 0.17 6.07
C LYS A 97 -0.43 -0.47 4.86
N LEU A 98 -0.01 0.34 3.90
CA LEU A 98 0.74 -0.07 2.72
C LEU A 98 2.17 0.41 2.84
N ILE A 99 3.12 -0.51 2.89
CA ILE A 99 4.52 -0.20 3.10
C ILE A 99 5.36 -0.86 2.00
N ILE A 100 5.84 -0.04 1.06
CA ILE A 100 6.77 -0.42 0.00
C ILE A 100 8.14 0.12 0.40
N GLY A 101 9.12 -0.77 0.54
CA GLY A 101 10.40 -0.42 1.16
C GLY A 101 10.27 -0.18 2.66
N GLN A 102 11.20 0.55 3.23
CA GLN A 102 11.19 0.92 4.66
C GLN A 102 11.91 2.24 4.87
N LEU A 103 11.28 3.16 5.58
CA LEU A 103 11.91 4.42 5.99
C LEU A 103 12.70 4.23 7.30
N PRO A 104 13.80 4.99 7.50
CA PRO A 104 14.50 5.04 8.77
C PRO A 104 13.55 5.45 9.91
N GLY A 105 13.64 4.77 11.05
CA GLY A 105 12.84 5.08 12.24
C GLY A 105 11.44 4.43 12.28
N LEU A 106 11.01 3.77 11.20
CA LEU A 106 9.80 2.96 11.17
C LEU A 106 10.19 1.47 11.17
N GLY A 107 10.49 0.91 12.34
CA GLY A 107 10.92 -0.47 12.52
C GLY A 107 12.39 -0.60 12.92
N ALA A 108 13.10 -1.63 12.47
CA ALA A 108 14.45 -2.02 12.93
C ALA A 108 15.61 -1.06 12.56
N GLY A 109 15.34 0.20 12.30
CA GLY A 109 16.37 1.23 12.07
C GLY A 109 17.10 1.15 10.71
N VAL A 110 16.73 0.19 9.86
CA VAL A 110 17.33 0.00 8.54
C VAL A 110 16.41 0.60 7.47
N SER A 111 16.94 1.51 6.66
CA SER A 111 16.24 1.95 5.45
C SER A 111 16.33 0.84 4.39
N ARG A 112 15.20 0.44 3.84
CA ARG A 112 15.15 -0.46 2.68
C ARG A 112 14.47 0.26 1.53
N VAL A 113 15.04 0.16 0.35
CA VAL A 113 14.47 0.63 -0.90
C VAL A 113 13.85 -0.57 -1.61
N ALA A 114 12.64 -0.44 -2.11
CA ALA A 114 11.99 -1.45 -2.95
C ALA A 114 11.46 -0.79 -4.23
N ASN A 115 11.84 -1.35 -5.36
CA ASN A 115 11.56 -0.78 -6.68
C ASN A 115 10.67 -1.72 -7.51
N ASN A 116 9.93 -1.13 -8.46
CA ASN A 116 9.06 -1.89 -9.37
C ASN A 116 8.04 -2.79 -8.65
N CYS A 117 7.65 -2.40 -7.46
CA CYS A 117 6.61 -3.10 -6.71
C CYS A 117 5.22 -2.68 -7.19
N ARG A 118 4.26 -3.59 -7.03
CA ARG A 118 2.89 -3.33 -7.42
C ARG A 118 1.90 -3.77 -6.34
N VAL A 119 0.94 -2.91 -6.04
CA VAL A 119 -0.21 -3.22 -5.19
C VAL A 119 -1.48 -2.91 -5.97
N ASP A 120 -2.35 -3.89 -6.11
CA ASP A 120 -3.67 -3.73 -6.71
C ASP A 120 -4.73 -4.19 -5.70
N ILE A 121 -5.59 -3.27 -5.26
CA ILE A 121 -6.75 -3.59 -4.44
C ILE A 121 -7.99 -3.28 -5.25
N GLY A 122 -8.84 -4.26 -5.43
CA GLY A 122 -10.07 -4.17 -6.22
C GLY A 122 -11.14 -3.26 -5.60
N ASN A 123 -12.28 -3.19 -6.25
CA ASN A 123 -13.41 -2.40 -5.78
C ASN A 123 -14.19 -3.09 -4.66
N ARG A 124 -14.86 -2.31 -3.83
CA ARG A 124 -15.74 -2.77 -2.76
C ARG A 124 -15.04 -3.67 -1.74
N VAL A 125 -13.75 -3.40 -1.50
CA VAL A 125 -12.97 -4.14 -0.51
C VAL A 125 -13.17 -3.53 0.87
N VAL A 126 -13.58 -4.36 1.83
CA VAL A 126 -13.76 -3.96 3.23
C VAL A 126 -12.52 -4.35 4.03
N ILE A 127 -11.90 -3.37 4.68
CA ILE A 127 -10.67 -3.55 5.45
C ILE A 127 -10.88 -3.09 6.89
N ASN A 128 -10.61 -3.99 7.84
CA ASN A 128 -10.65 -3.66 9.26
C ASN A 128 -9.25 -3.40 9.82
N GLY A 129 -8.26 -4.26 9.52
CA GLY A 129 -6.88 -4.08 10.01
C GLY A 129 -5.88 -4.93 9.23
N VAL A 130 -5.25 -4.34 8.21
CA VAL A 130 -4.32 -5.00 7.28
C VAL A 130 -3.05 -4.20 7.14
N THR A 131 -1.90 -4.88 7.20
CA THR A 131 -0.62 -4.30 6.80
C THR A 131 -0.02 -5.11 5.65
N LEU A 132 0.35 -4.42 4.57
CA LEU A 132 1.06 -4.99 3.43
C LEU A 132 2.52 -4.54 3.48
N TYR A 133 3.44 -5.50 3.45
CA TYR A 133 4.88 -5.24 3.45
C TYR A 133 5.52 -5.76 2.16
N LEU A 134 5.94 -4.83 1.29
CA LEU A 134 6.69 -5.10 0.07
C LEU A 134 8.10 -4.54 0.25
N GLN A 135 9.03 -5.36 0.72
CA GLN A 135 10.38 -4.93 1.12
C GLN A 135 11.49 -5.34 0.15
N GLU A 136 11.13 -5.96 -0.97
CA GLU A 136 12.04 -6.37 -2.03
C GLU A 136 11.53 -5.92 -3.38
N ASP A 137 12.44 -5.70 -4.32
CA ASP A 137 12.13 -5.30 -5.68
C ASP A 137 11.18 -6.29 -6.37
N LYS A 138 10.30 -5.78 -7.20
CA LYS A 138 9.35 -6.54 -8.03
C LYS A 138 8.34 -7.36 -7.22
N SER A 139 8.14 -7.05 -5.95
CA SER A 139 7.08 -7.64 -5.12
C SER A 139 5.71 -7.18 -5.60
N ASN A 140 4.75 -8.10 -5.64
CA ASN A 140 3.38 -7.78 -6.06
C ASN A 140 2.36 -8.30 -5.05
N VAL A 141 1.35 -7.49 -4.75
CA VAL A 141 0.16 -7.90 -3.99
C VAL A 141 -1.08 -7.54 -4.77
N SER A 142 -1.96 -8.50 -4.98
CA SER A 142 -3.27 -8.29 -5.58
C SER A 142 -4.36 -8.78 -4.62
N ILE A 143 -5.36 -7.93 -4.37
CA ILE A 143 -6.56 -8.25 -3.60
C ILE A 143 -7.76 -8.01 -4.50
N GLY A 144 -8.49 -9.06 -4.80
CA GLY A 144 -9.65 -9.02 -5.68
C GLY A 144 -10.82 -8.22 -5.11
N GLU A 145 -11.70 -7.78 -5.98
CA GLU A 145 -12.93 -7.06 -5.62
C GLU A 145 -13.84 -7.87 -4.68
N ASP A 146 -14.72 -7.18 -3.96
CA ASP A 146 -15.68 -7.75 -3.01
C ASP A 146 -15.04 -8.56 -1.87
N SER A 147 -13.76 -8.35 -1.60
CA SER A 147 -13.05 -9.02 -0.51
C SER A 147 -13.31 -8.33 0.83
N GLN A 148 -13.34 -9.12 1.89
CA GLN A 148 -13.41 -8.62 3.26
C GLN A 148 -12.22 -9.14 4.08
N LEU A 149 -11.40 -8.21 4.56
CA LEU A 149 -10.21 -8.48 5.35
C LEU A 149 -10.45 -8.05 6.80
N SER A 150 -10.27 -8.96 7.75
CA SER A 150 -10.51 -8.74 9.17
C SER A 150 -9.31 -8.04 9.86
N TRP A 151 -9.20 -8.16 11.17
CA TRP A 151 -8.17 -7.48 11.96
C TRP A 151 -6.88 -8.29 12.08
N GLY A 152 -5.76 -7.57 12.25
CA GLY A 152 -4.46 -8.15 12.57
C GLY A 152 -3.88 -8.99 11.45
N ILE A 153 -4.15 -8.63 10.21
CA ILE A 153 -3.61 -9.32 9.04
C ILE A 153 -2.33 -8.60 8.59
N ASP A 154 -1.22 -9.33 8.64
CA ASP A 154 0.05 -8.89 8.06
C ASP A 154 0.37 -9.74 6.83
N ILE A 155 0.55 -9.10 5.68
CA ILE A 155 0.88 -9.73 4.40
C ILE A 155 2.31 -9.34 4.04
N TRP A 156 3.20 -10.33 3.99
CA TRP A 156 4.61 -10.14 3.69
C TRP A 156 4.97 -10.83 2.38
N CYS A 157 5.47 -10.08 1.40
CA CYS A 157 5.97 -10.63 0.13
C CYS A 157 7.36 -11.25 0.24
N THR A 158 8.05 -11.03 1.34
CA THR A 158 9.39 -11.54 1.62
C THR A 158 9.49 -12.06 3.05
N ASP A 159 10.43 -12.93 3.32
CA ASP A 159 10.82 -13.31 4.68
C ASP A 159 11.91 -12.40 5.27
N ALA A 160 12.31 -11.36 4.53
CA ALA A 160 13.34 -10.38 4.88
C ALA A 160 14.77 -10.98 5.09
N HIS A 161 14.98 -12.20 4.67
CA HIS A 161 16.28 -12.90 4.74
C HIS A 161 16.71 -13.33 3.34
N THR A 162 18.00 -13.21 3.04
CA THR A 162 18.56 -13.75 1.81
C THR A 162 19.10 -15.16 2.09
N ILE A 163 18.49 -16.15 1.43
CA ILE A 163 19.01 -17.53 1.43
C ILE A 163 19.81 -17.70 0.15
N THR A 164 21.03 -18.19 0.27
CA THR A 164 21.90 -18.42 -0.89
C THR A 164 22.17 -19.92 -1.08
N ASN A 165 22.39 -20.31 -2.32
CA ASN A 165 22.92 -21.63 -2.63
C ASN A 165 24.43 -21.72 -2.28
N LEU A 166 25.05 -22.89 -2.48
CA LEU A 166 26.48 -23.11 -2.20
C LEU A 166 27.42 -22.24 -3.07
N LYS A 167 26.91 -21.61 -4.12
CA LYS A 167 27.67 -20.67 -4.97
C LYS A 167 27.51 -19.21 -4.53
N GLY A 168 26.74 -18.94 -3.46
CA GLY A 168 26.44 -17.61 -2.99
C GLY A 168 25.34 -16.88 -3.76
N GLU A 169 24.61 -17.54 -4.65
CA GLU A 169 23.53 -16.94 -5.41
C GLU A 169 22.23 -16.96 -4.59
N PRO A 170 21.47 -15.85 -4.52
CA PRO A 170 20.18 -15.82 -3.85
C PRO A 170 19.20 -16.82 -4.46
N ILE A 171 18.42 -17.53 -3.62
CA ILE A 171 17.44 -18.52 -4.07
C ILE A 171 16.03 -18.27 -3.55
N ASN A 172 15.85 -17.29 -2.64
CA ASN A 172 14.53 -16.90 -2.12
C ASN A 172 14.22 -15.46 -2.56
N PHE A 173 13.65 -15.32 -3.74
CA PHE A 173 13.20 -14.00 -4.22
C PHE A 173 11.80 -13.69 -3.69
N ALA A 174 11.50 -12.40 -3.57
CA ALA A 174 10.17 -11.91 -3.29
C ALA A 174 9.13 -12.50 -4.26
N GLN A 175 7.93 -12.77 -3.74
CA GLN A 175 6.87 -13.44 -4.47
C GLN A 175 5.68 -12.51 -4.67
N SER A 176 4.88 -12.83 -5.68
CA SER A 176 3.56 -12.25 -5.85
C SER A 176 2.57 -12.95 -4.94
N ILE A 177 1.70 -12.17 -4.30
CA ILE A 177 0.61 -12.66 -3.48
C ILE A 177 -0.70 -12.25 -4.15
N GLU A 178 -1.53 -13.21 -4.43
CA GLU A 178 -2.85 -12.99 -5.01
C GLU A 178 -3.93 -13.51 -4.06
N ILE A 179 -4.81 -12.60 -3.66
CA ILE A 179 -6.01 -12.90 -2.90
C ILE A 179 -7.18 -12.69 -3.84
N GLY A 180 -7.81 -13.79 -4.28
CA GLY A 180 -8.88 -13.76 -5.27
C GLY A 180 -10.11 -12.98 -4.79
N GLY A 181 -10.92 -12.52 -5.74
CA GLY A 181 -12.19 -11.84 -5.46
C GLY A 181 -13.23 -12.85 -5.01
N GLN A 182 -13.56 -12.83 -3.79
CA GLN A 182 -14.77 -13.34 -3.12
C GLN A 182 -14.57 -13.10 -1.62
N ARG A 183 -15.62 -13.03 -0.84
CA ARG A 183 -15.58 -12.68 0.59
C ARG A 183 -14.68 -13.63 1.36
N ILE A 184 -13.43 -13.25 1.53
CA ILE A 184 -12.46 -13.99 2.32
C ILE A 184 -12.37 -13.32 3.68
N PHE A 185 -12.76 -14.05 4.72
CA PHE A 185 -12.51 -13.65 6.10
C PHE A 185 -11.14 -14.19 6.49
N LEU A 186 -10.13 -13.33 6.47
CA LEU A 186 -8.81 -13.67 6.97
C LEU A 186 -8.66 -13.10 8.38
N VAL A 187 -8.29 -13.95 9.32
CA VAL A 187 -7.94 -13.55 10.67
C VAL A 187 -6.55 -14.09 10.96
N GLY A 188 -5.59 -13.23 11.30
CA GLY A 188 -4.26 -13.63 11.70
C GLY A 188 -3.15 -13.29 10.70
N LYS A 189 -1.93 -13.74 11.00
CA LYS A 189 -0.73 -13.47 10.20
C LYS A 189 -0.66 -14.39 8.99
N LEU A 190 -0.68 -13.79 7.79
CA LEU A 190 -0.40 -14.48 6.55
C LEU A 190 1.04 -14.18 6.12
N SER A 191 1.91 -15.17 6.21
CA SER A 191 3.21 -15.13 5.57
C SER A 191 3.26 -16.23 4.52
N PHE A 192 3.36 -15.85 3.25
CA PHE A 192 3.52 -16.83 2.18
C PHE A 192 5.01 -17.10 2.01
N LYS A 193 5.42 -18.32 2.42
CA LYS A 193 6.73 -18.87 2.09
C LYS A 193 6.57 -19.80 0.89
N ARG A 194 7.48 -19.67 -0.08
CA ARG A 194 7.62 -20.72 -1.09
C ARG A 194 8.08 -22.00 -0.39
N ILE A 195 7.30 -23.05 -0.51
CA ILE A 195 7.80 -24.41 -0.26
C ILE A 195 8.58 -24.77 -1.50
N ALA A 196 9.87 -25.02 -1.32
CA ALA A 196 10.78 -25.45 -2.38
C ALA A 196 10.41 -26.86 -2.87
#